data_82e4f6d0a9aa971f514607596e5c9258
#
_entry.id   82e4f6d0a9aa971f514607596e5c9258
#
_cell.length_a   1.000
_cell.length_b   1.000
_cell.length_c   1.000
_cell.angle_alpha   90.00
_cell.angle_beta   90.00
_cell.angle_gamma   90.00
#
_symmetry.space_group_name_H-M   'P 1'
#
loop_
_entity.id
_entity.type
_entity.pdbx_description
1 polymer ?
#
loop_
_entity_poly.entity_id
_entity_poly.type
_entity_poly.pdbx_seq_one_letter_code
_entity_poly.pdbx_strand_id
1 'polypeptide(L)'
;MFSVLDMFTIGVGPSSSHTVGPMAAAYAFSSSLQQKHVLDRVTRVKTTLYGSLALTGLGHGTDRAVMAGLEGNVPATVDTDHMLHIRETCALDNTLNLAGAKRIHFDYDHDVIFEQWKRMAA
;
A
#
# COMPACT_ATOMS: atom_id res chain seq x y z
N MET A 1 6.73 0.09 25.76
CA MET A 1 6.19 0.67 24.54
C MET A 1 5.72 -0.41 23.59
N PHE A 2 4.55 -0.23 22.99
CA PHE A 2 3.98 -1.22 22.10
C PHE A 2 4.27 -0.92 20.64
N SER A 3 4.67 -1.95 19.91
CA SER A 3 4.73 -1.92 18.46
C SER A 3 3.40 -2.40 17.90
N VAL A 4 2.93 -1.76 16.86
CA VAL A 4 1.68 -2.15 16.21
C VAL A 4 1.96 -2.57 14.79
N LEU A 5 1.56 -3.81 14.46
CA LEU A 5 1.50 -4.28 13.10
C LEU A 5 0.10 -4.02 12.58
N ASP A 6 -0.01 -3.24 11.51
CA ASP A 6 -1.31 -2.98 10.91
C ASP A 6 -1.44 -3.74 9.59
N MET A 7 -2.65 -4.14 9.27
CA MET A 7 -2.92 -4.90 8.05
C MET A 7 -3.94 -4.16 7.21
N PHE A 8 -3.64 -4.06 5.93
CA PHE A 8 -4.48 -3.38 4.97
C PHE A 8 -4.81 -4.35 3.83
N THR A 9 -6.09 -4.55 3.58
CA THR A 9 -6.55 -5.47 2.55
C THR A 9 -7.41 -4.73 1.56
N ILE A 10 -7.17 -4.94 0.27
CA ILE A 10 -7.94 -4.31 -0.78
C ILE A 10 -8.28 -5.33 -1.86
N GLY A 11 -9.55 -5.32 -2.30
CA GLY A 11 -10.00 -6.11 -3.42
C GLY A 11 -10.51 -5.18 -4.51
N VAL A 12 -10.16 -5.46 -5.74
CA VAL A 12 -10.55 -4.62 -6.88
C VAL A 12 -11.17 -5.50 -7.95
N GLY A 13 -12.34 -5.11 -8.40
CA GLY A 13 -13.02 -5.82 -9.48
C GLY A 13 -12.33 -5.60 -10.82
N PRO A 14 -12.68 -6.43 -11.81
CA PRO A 14 -11.98 -6.39 -13.10
C PRO A 14 -12.20 -5.09 -13.88
N SER A 15 -13.26 -4.35 -13.62
CA SER A 15 -13.53 -3.10 -14.31
C SER A 15 -12.90 -1.88 -13.63
N SER A 16 -12.27 -2.06 -12.48
CA SER A 16 -11.72 -0.94 -11.73
C SER A 16 -10.33 -0.59 -12.24
N SER A 17 -9.94 0.67 -12.04
CA SER A 17 -8.58 1.09 -12.29
C SER A 17 -7.64 0.37 -11.34
N HIS A 18 -6.50 -0.07 -11.86
CA HIS A 18 -5.50 -0.76 -11.05
C HIS A 18 -4.54 0.19 -10.36
N THR A 19 -4.71 1.50 -10.54
CA THR A 19 -3.85 2.49 -9.90
C THR A 19 -4.65 3.51 -9.09
N VAL A 20 -5.67 4.13 -9.69
CA VAL A 20 -6.41 5.20 -9.02
C VAL A 20 -7.16 4.69 -7.79
N GLY A 21 -7.92 3.61 -7.95
CA GLY A 21 -8.68 3.03 -6.84
C GLY A 21 -7.80 2.56 -5.70
N PRO A 22 -6.79 1.72 -6.00
CA PRO A 22 -5.89 1.24 -4.97
C PRO A 22 -5.12 2.34 -4.25
N MET A 23 -4.68 3.36 -4.97
CA MET A 23 -3.97 4.47 -4.33
C MET A 23 -4.89 5.23 -3.39
N ALA A 24 -6.12 5.52 -3.83
CA ALA A 24 -7.07 6.23 -2.99
C ALA A 24 -7.42 5.44 -1.72
N ALA A 25 -7.58 4.11 -1.85
CA ALA A 25 -7.87 3.26 -0.70
C ALA A 25 -6.69 3.23 0.27
N ALA A 26 -5.48 3.14 -0.24
CA ALA A 26 -4.29 3.13 0.61
C ALA A 26 -4.11 4.48 1.31
N TYR A 27 -4.40 5.57 0.61
CA TYR A 27 -4.37 6.90 1.20
C TYR A 27 -5.38 7.01 2.34
N ALA A 28 -6.61 6.53 2.11
CA ALA A 28 -7.64 6.58 3.14
C ALA A 28 -7.21 5.79 4.39
N PHE A 29 -6.57 4.65 4.18
CA PHE A 29 -6.06 3.85 5.28
C PHE A 29 -4.97 4.58 6.07
N SER A 30 -3.95 5.08 5.40
CA SER A 30 -2.86 5.77 6.09
C SER A 30 -3.34 7.05 6.77
N SER A 31 -4.26 7.76 6.13
CA SER A 31 -4.86 8.96 6.71
C SER A 31 -5.66 8.62 7.98
N SER A 32 -6.35 7.49 7.98
CA SER A 32 -7.13 7.08 9.16
C SER A 32 -6.23 6.80 10.35
N LEU A 33 -5.05 6.22 10.11
CA LEU A 33 -4.09 5.99 11.19
C LEU A 33 -3.65 7.30 11.83
N GLN A 34 -3.44 8.31 11.01
CA GLN A 34 -3.06 9.63 11.50
C GLN A 34 -4.20 10.29 12.27
N GLN A 35 -5.41 10.19 11.76
CA GLN A 35 -6.59 10.76 12.41
C GLN A 35 -6.89 10.11 13.76
N LYS A 36 -6.63 8.83 13.88
CA LYS A 36 -6.85 8.09 15.12
C LYS A 36 -5.70 8.26 16.11
N HIS A 37 -4.69 9.01 15.76
CA HIS A 37 -3.53 9.26 16.61
C HIS A 37 -2.79 7.98 17.02
N VAL A 38 -2.76 6.98 16.14
CA VAL A 38 -2.05 5.72 16.39
C VAL A 38 -0.81 5.58 15.53
N LEU A 39 -0.55 6.55 14.66
CA LEU A 39 0.56 6.47 13.71
C LEU A 39 1.90 6.23 14.41
N ASP A 40 2.11 6.87 15.56
CA ASP A 40 3.37 6.74 16.31
C ASP A 40 3.65 5.30 16.75
N ARG A 41 2.61 4.50 16.89
CA ARG A 41 2.75 3.13 17.37
C ARG A 41 2.85 2.10 16.26
N VAL A 42 2.59 2.51 15.02
CA VAL A 42 2.67 1.59 13.88
C VAL A 42 4.13 1.41 13.51
N THR A 43 4.58 0.17 13.49
CA THR A 43 5.96 -0.16 13.09
C THR A 43 5.99 -0.90 11.77
N ARG A 44 4.88 -1.47 11.33
CA ARG A 44 4.82 -2.24 10.11
C ARG A 44 3.40 -2.26 9.57
N VAL A 45 3.27 -2.21 8.24
CA VAL A 45 1.99 -2.35 7.56
C VAL A 45 2.11 -3.49 6.56
N LYS A 46 1.21 -4.46 6.65
CA LYS A 46 1.10 -5.54 5.66
C LYS A 46 -0.08 -5.26 4.76
N THR A 47 0.16 -5.33 3.47
CA THR A 47 -0.86 -5.05 2.46
C THR A 47 -1.18 -6.32 1.68
N THR A 48 -2.45 -6.69 1.61
CA THR A 48 -2.89 -7.84 0.83
C THR A 48 -3.79 -7.36 -0.29
N LEU A 49 -3.44 -7.75 -1.52
CA LEU A 49 -4.18 -7.39 -2.73
C LEU A 49 -4.90 -8.62 -3.25
N TYR A 50 -6.21 -8.51 -3.43
CA TYR A 50 -7.05 -9.62 -3.86
C TYR A 50 -7.62 -9.41 -5.26
N GLY A 51 -8.10 -10.49 -5.83
CA GLY A 51 -8.88 -10.45 -7.06
C GLY A 51 -8.01 -10.34 -8.29
N SER A 52 -8.46 -9.61 -9.26
CA SER A 52 -7.72 -9.43 -10.51
C SER A 52 -6.36 -8.79 -10.28
N LEU A 53 -6.20 -8.07 -9.18
CA LEU A 53 -4.91 -7.47 -8.83
C LEU A 53 -3.85 -8.54 -8.60
N ALA A 54 -4.23 -9.67 -8.02
CA ALA A 54 -3.27 -10.73 -7.73
C ALA A 54 -2.72 -11.36 -9.00
N LEU A 55 -3.51 -11.32 -10.08
CA LEU A 55 -3.11 -11.93 -11.34
C LEU A 55 -2.35 -10.96 -12.25
N THR A 56 -2.70 -9.69 -12.22
CA THR A 56 -2.18 -8.71 -13.17
C THR A 56 -1.46 -7.55 -12.51
N GLY A 57 -1.55 -7.43 -11.19
CA GLY A 57 -1.04 -6.26 -10.47
C GLY A 57 0.43 -5.96 -10.70
N LEU A 58 1.24 -7.01 -10.81
CA LEU A 58 2.68 -6.84 -11.00
C LEU A 58 2.99 -6.10 -12.30
N GLY A 59 2.19 -6.33 -13.33
CA GLY A 59 2.42 -5.69 -14.62
C GLY A 59 1.75 -4.34 -14.76
N HIS A 60 0.92 -3.95 -13.81
CA HIS A 60 0.08 -2.75 -13.93
C HIS A 60 0.41 -1.64 -12.93
N GLY A 61 1.43 -1.84 -12.12
CA GLY A 61 1.84 -0.82 -11.18
C GLY A 61 0.92 -0.65 -9.98
N THR A 62 0.03 -1.61 -9.73
CA THR A 62 -0.88 -1.55 -8.59
C THR A 62 -0.14 -1.49 -7.27
N ASP A 63 0.91 -2.30 -7.15
CA ASP A 63 1.74 -2.33 -5.95
C ASP A 63 2.36 -0.96 -5.68
N ARG A 64 2.86 -0.30 -6.72
CA ARG A 64 3.45 1.03 -6.57
C ARG A 64 2.40 2.07 -6.19
N ALA A 65 1.20 1.94 -6.77
CA ALA A 65 0.10 2.85 -6.44
C ALA A 65 -0.30 2.74 -4.97
N VAL A 66 -0.38 1.50 -4.47
CA VAL A 66 -0.70 1.27 -3.06
C VAL A 66 0.40 1.85 -2.16
N MET A 67 1.66 1.60 -2.50
CA MET A 67 2.77 2.15 -1.71
C MET A 67 2.72 3.68 -1.69
N ALA A 68 2.44 4.30 -2.83
CA ALA A 68 2.33 5.75 -2.90
C ALA A 68 1.18 6.27 -2.04
N GLY A 69 0.05 5.56 -2.04
CA GLY A 69 -1.08 5.93 -1.19
C GLY A 69 -0.76 5.80 0.29
N LEU A 70 -0.03 4.76 0.66
CA LEU A 70 0.40 4.59 2.05
C LEU A 70 1.31 5.73 2.48
N GLU A 71 2.06 6.32 1.56
CA GLU A 71 2.89 7.48 1.87
C GLU A 71 2.11 8.80 1.93
N GLY A 72 0.80 8.76 1.70
CA GLY A 72 -0.01 9.96 1.77
C GLY A 72 -0.27 10.64 0.44
N ASN A 73 0.04 9.98 -0.66
CA ASN A 73 -0.21 10.54 -1.99
C ASN A 73 -1.61 10.21 -2.47
N VAL A 74 -2.19 11.11 -3.26
CA VAL A 74 -3.48 10.90 -3.90
C VAL A 74 -3.32 10.97 -5.41
N PRO A 75 -4.22 10.31 -6.17
CA PRO A 75 -4.03 10.24 -7.63
C PRO A 75 -3.96 11.60 -8.32
N ALA A 76 -4.69 12.58 -7.80
CA ALA A 76 -4.76 13.88 -8.46
C ALA A 76 -3.43 14.65 -8.42
N THR A 77 -2.59 14.39 -7.42
CA THR A 77 -1.38 15.21 -7.22
C THR A 77 -0.10 14.41 -7.10
N VAL A 78 -0.17 13.07 -7.17
CA VAL A 78 1.01 12.25 -7.00
C VAL A 78 2.05 12.54 -8.08
N ASP A 79 3.32 12.59 -7.66
CA ASP A 79 4.43 12.71 -8.61
C ASP A 79 4.61 11.36 -9.30
N THR A 80 4.41 11.34 -10.61
CA THR A 80 4.47 10.12 -11.40
C THR A 80 5.86 9.47 -11.35
N ASP A 81 6.91 10.29 -11.40
CA ASP A 81 8.28 9.76 -11.32
C ASP A 81 8.53 9.10 -9.99
N HIS A 82 8.09 9.72 -8.91
CA HIS A 82 8.22 9.12 -7.59
C HIS A 82 7.50 7.79 -7.52
N MET A 83 6.27 7.73 -8.03
CA MET A 83 5.48 6.51 -8.00
C MET A 83 6.14 5.39 -8.82
N LEU A 84 6.70 5.72 -9.97
CA LEU A 84 7.34 4.72 -10.82
C LEU A 84 8.54 4.06 -10.16
N HIS A 85 9.22 4.77 -9.27
CA HIS A 85 10.46 4.29 -8.65
C HIS A 85 10.32 3.98 -7.17
N ILE A 86 9.10 3.98 -6.64
CA ILE A 86 8.89 3.84 -5.20
C ILE A 86 9.37 2.49 -4.66
N ARG A 87 9.25 1.41 -5.45
CA ARG A 87 9.74 0.10 -5.02
C ARG A 87 11.24 0.12 -4.85
N GLU A 88 11.94 0.67 -5.84
CA GLU A 88 13.39 0.76 -5.80
C GLU A 88 13.87 1.65 -4.67
N THR A 89 13.22 2.78 -4.49
CA THR A 89 13.58 3.70 -3.41
C THR A 89 13.35 3.06 -2.05
N CYS A 90 12.24 2.37 -1.89
CA CYS A 90 11.93 1.67 -0.65
C CYS A 90 12.95 0.56 -0.37
N ALA A 91 13.38 -0.13 -1.42
CA ALA A 91 14.30 -1.26 -1.28
C ALA A 91 15.71 -0.84 -0.85
N LEU A 92 16.06 0.42 -1.00
CA LEU A 92 17.39 0.87 -0.62
C LEU A 92 17.68 0.63 0.86
N ASP A 93 16.67 0.80 1.71
CA ASP A 93 16.84 0.59 3.15
C ASP A 93 15.64 -0.13 3.78
N ASN A 94 14.72 -0.66 2.96
CA ASN A 94 13.53 -1.37 3.41
C ASN A 94 12.68 -0.52 4.35
N THR A 95 12.41 0.72 3.95
CA THR A 95 11.55 1.61 4.71
C THR A 95 10.53 2.28 3.80
N LEU A 96 9.45 2.76 4.41
CA LEU A 96 8.40 3.51 3.73
C LEU A 96 7.94 4.62 4.66
N ASN A 97 7.73 5.81 4.11
CA ASN A 97 7.33 6.96 4.90
C ASN A 97 5.80 7.01 5.04
N LEU A 98 5.29 6.29 6.01
CA LEU A 98 3.84 6.10 6.20
C LEU A 98 3.15 7.42 6.45
N ALA A 99 2.08 7.68 5.69
CA ALA A 99 1.30 8.92 5.77
C ALA A 99 2.14 10.18 5.58
N GLY A 100 3.33 10.05 4.99
CA GLY A 100 4.24 11.17 4.83
C GLY A 100 4.83 11.67 6.14
N ALA A 101 4.65 10.95 7.23
CA ALA A 101 4.98 11.43 8.57
C ALA A 101 5.84 10.49 9.40
N LYS A 102 5.73 9.18 9.17
CA LYS A 102 6.49 8.24 9.98
C LYS A 102 7.15 7.18 9.11
N ARG A 103 8.47 7.11 9.17
CA ARG A 103 9.22 6.09 8.45
C ARG A 103 9.14 4.77 9.19
N ILE A 104 8.65 3.73 8.51
CA ILE A 104 8.52 2.41 9.09
C ILE A 104 9.33 1.41 8.29
N HIS A 105 9.62 0.28 8.89
CA HIS A 105 10.20 -0.83 8.14
C HIS A 105 9.20 -1.34 7.12
N PHE A 106 9.66 -1.56 5.89
CA PHE A 106 8.80 -2.06 4.83
C PHE A 106 9.60 -2.93 3.89
N ASP A 107 9.35 -4.23 3.95
CA ASP A 107 9.99 -5.20 3.08
C ASP A 107 8.98 -5.61 2.02
N TYR A 108 9.19 -5.16 0.78
CA TYR A 108 8.24 -5.38 -0.30
C TYR A 108 7.82 -6.85 -0.42
N ASP A 109 8.80 -7.76 -0.34
CA ASP A 109 8.51 -9.17 -0.56
C ASP A 109 7.64 -9.80 0.51
N HIS A 110 7.64 -9.25 1.70
CA HIS A 110 6.87 -9.77 2.83
C HIS A 110 5.65 -8.93 3.17
N ASP A 111 5.67 -7.65 2.80
CA ASP A 111 4.64 -6.72 3.24
C ASP A 111 3.62 -6.38 2.15
N VAL A 112 3.87 -6.81 0.90
CA VAL A 112 2.90 -6.72 -0.18
C VAL A 112 2.60 -8.15 -0.63
N ILE A 113 1.36 -8.58 -0.45
CA ILE A 113 0.95 -9.96 -0.71
C ILE A 113 -0.14 -9.96 -1.77
N PHE A 114 0.01 -10.83 -2.77
CA PHE A 114 -1.00 -11.00 -3.80
C PHE A 114 -1.75 -12.29 -3.56
N GLU A 115 -3.09 -12.20 -3.46
CA GLU A 115 -3.97 -13.34 -3.24
C GLU A 115 -5.06 -13.39 -4.30
N GLN A 116 -5.47 -14.58 -4.69
CA GLN A 116 -6.51 -14.75 -5.68
C GLN A 116 -7.89 -14.79 -5.03
N TRP A 117 -8.91 -14.36 -5.80
CA TRP A 117 -10.28 -14.37 -5.33
C TRP A 117 -10.75 -15.74 -4.84
N LYS A 118 -10.32 -16.80 -5.51
CA LYS A 118 -10.77 -18.14 -5.13
C LYS A 118 -10.38 -18.52 -3.71
N ARG A 119 -9.33 -17.92 -3.17
CA ARG A 119 -8.94 -18.17 -1.79
C ARG A 119 -9.92 -17.53 -0.81
N MET A 120 -10.51 -16.44 -1.21
CA MET A 120 -11.51 -15.79 -0.38
C MET A 120 -12.82 -16.55 -0.37
N ALA A 121 -13.13 -17.21 -1.47
CA ALA A 121 -14.38 -17.94 -1.61
C ALA A 121 -14.36 -19.30 -0.90
N ALA A 122 -13.19 -19.81 -0.63
CA ALA A 122 -13.05 -21.11 0.03
C ALA A 122 -13.25 -21.08 1.57
#